data_b42d9bc0531eff0c2e4d63ee760b4e76
#
_entry.id   b42d9bc0531eff0c2e4d63ee760b4e76
#
_cell.length_a   1.000
_cell.length_b   1.000
_cell.length_c   1.000
_cell.angle_alpha   90.00
_cell.angle_beta   90.00
_cell.angle_gamma   90.00
#
_symmetry.space_group_name_H-M   'P 1'
#
loop_
_entity.id
_entity.type
_entity.pdbx_description
1 polymer ?
#
loop_
_entity_poly.entity_id
_entity_poly.type
_entity_poly.pdbx_seq_one_letter_code
_entity_poly.pdbx_strand_id
1 'polypeptide(L)'
;KSRHLTSIDSGRTMEEIAAGKPVARSKAKASPAAPASAKAQVRKPARATKRRKAGRILPPFQPVQLATLVDHVPPGDRWLHELKYDGYRTLLAIGNGEGRAYTRSGLDWSDRFAGLIGDAVTLDAESALIDGEAVVVLPDGRTSFQALQAALKDDPNAIDYFAFDLLELNGEDLTQRPLLERKELLAALIGEGQSHLRYSDHIIGRGEQLFDSFCGAGLEGVISKRTDARYSGARSGAWVKTKCIRRQEFVIVGWTPSDKQRGFRALLLGVNERGVLRYAGKVGTGFTGDEIERLMALMAPLEQKTATVEASRAAVRGAHWIKPKLVAEVAFIEFTHEGVLRHSSYLGLREDKKPEAVVVETETPVGDLTAPAATSTVKISNRERVIFPEGKLTKGQLSDYYEAVAEIMLPWSGSRPISLVRCPQGRDKKCFFQKHDAGSFGDEVKHVAIREKDGHDEPYLFVDTPAGLLTCVQMGTIEFHGWGARIEDVEKADRLVFDLDPDEGLEFKDVVSAAFHLQDVLGPMGLATF
;
A
#
# COMPACT_ATOMS: atom_id res chain seq x y z
N LYS A 1 13.73 -17.30 -20.17
CA LYS A 1 13.60 -18.06 -18.90
C LYS A 1 12.96 -17.12 -17.90
N SER A 2 11.69 -17.35 -17.54
CA SER A 2 10.99 -16.52 -16.54
C SER A 2 11.75 -16.65 -15.20
N ARG A 3 12.23 -15.53 -14.66
CA ARG A 3 12.76 -15.50 -13.30
C ARG A 3 11.57 -15.59 -12.36
N HIS A 4 11.48 -16.64 -11.56
CA HIS A 4 10.45 -16.78 -10.55
C HIS A 4 10.62 -15.67 -9.52
N LEU A 5 9.55 -14.91 -9.27
CA LEU A 5 9.47 -13.93 -8.18
C LEU A 5 9.33 -14.72 -6.87
N THR A 6 10.17 -14.40 -5.89
CA THR A 6 10.14 -15.04 -4.57
C THR A 6 9.99 -14.01 -3.46
N SER A 7 9.26 -14.36 -2.40
CA SER A 7 9.15 -13.56 -1.18
C SER A 7 10.52 -13.39 -0.53
N ILE A 8 10.81 -12.19 -0.02
CA ILE A 8 12.06 -11.88 0.68
C ILE A 8 12.14 -12.63 2.01
N ASP A 9 11.05 -12.77 2.72
CA ASP A 9 11.03 -13.36 4.06
C ASP A 9 10.95 -14.89 4.02
N SER A 10 10.08 -15.46 3.20
CA SER A 10 9.83 -16.90 3.16
C SER A 10 10.51 -17.64 2.01
N GLY A 11 11.05 -16.91 1.02
CA GLY A 11 11.66 -17.47 -0.18
C GLY A 11 10.69 -18.21 -1.12
N ARG A 12 9.38 -18.13 -0.87
CA ARG A 12 8.34 -18.78 -1.69
C ARG A 12 8.10 -18.04 -3.00
N THR A 13 7.76 -18.77 -4.05
CA THR A 13 7.31 -18.17 -5.31
C THR A 13 5.90 -17.61 -5.16
N MET A 14 5.48 -16.79 -6.12
CA MET A 14 4.15 -16.21 -6.14
C MET A 14 3.04 -17.26 -6.20
N GLU A 15 3.24 -18.32 -6.97
CA GLU A 15 2.30 -19.44 -7.07
C GLU A 15 2.21 -20.22 -5.75
N GLU A 16 3.31 -20.34 -5.02
CA GLU A 16 3.33 -21.00 -3.71
C GLU A 16 2.69 -20.16 -2.63
N ILE A 17 2.83 -18.84 -2.69
CA ILE A 17 2.14 -17.90 -1.79
C ILE A 17 0.64 -17.93 -2.07
N ALA A 18 0.23 -17.86 -3.33
CA ALA A 18 -1.16 -17.93 -3.75
C ALA A 18 -1.83 -19.27 -3.38
N ALA A 19 -1.07 -20.37 -3.44
CA ALA A 19 -1.53 -21.70 -3.07
C ALA A 19 -1.47 -22.01 -1.57
N GLY A 20 -1.05 -21.06 -0.72
CA GLY A 20 -0.96 -21.24 0.73
C GLY A 20 0.05 -22.31 1.18
N LYS A 21 1.04 -22.68 0.34
CA LYS A 21 2.00 -23.74 0.67
C LYS A 21 2.91 -23.34 1.84
N PRO A 22 3.27 -24.26 2.74
CA PRO A 22 4.18 -23.98 3.84
C PRO A 22 5.59 -23.64 3.36
N VAL A 23 6.35 -22.90 4.18
CA VAL A 23 7.76 -22.54 3.89
C VAL A 23 8.64 -23.77 3.75
N ALA A 24 9.30 -23.96 2.60
CA ALA A 24 10.25 -25.05 2.42
C ALA A 24 11.54 -24.78 3.19
N ARG A 25 11.95 -25.71 4.07
CA ARG A 25 13.23 -25.63 4.79
C ARG A 25 14.39 -25.56 3.81
N SER A 26 15.04 -24.40 3.67
CA SER A 26 16.32 -24.31 2.99
C SER A 26 17.38 -24.96 3.87
N LYS A 27 17.98 -26.07 3.42
CA LYS A 27 19.21 -26.58 4.00
C LYS A 27 20.32 -25.54 3.79
N ALA A 28 20.71 -24.87 4.86
CA ALA A 28 21.84 -23.97 4.85
C ALA A 28 23.11 -24.73 4.36
N LYS A 29 23.64 -24.33 3.22
CA LYS A 29 25.00 -24.73 2.78
C LYS A 29 25.98 -23.97 3.68
N ALA A 30 26.75 -24.75 4.43
CA ALA A 30 27.89 -24.25 5.20
C ALA A 30 28.90 -23.57 4.26
N SER A 31 29.23 -22.32 4.51
CA SER A 31 30.39 -21.62 3.95
C SER A 31 31.64 -21.90 4.79
N PRO A 32 32.82 -21.96 4.17
CA PRO A 32 34.05 -22.38 4.87
C PRO A 32 34.59 -21.30 5.79
N ALA A 33 35.23 -21.77 6.87
CA ALA A 33 35.76 -21.00 7.98
C ALA A 33 36.90 -20.03 7.57
N ALA A 34 36.84 -18.81 8.10
CA ALA A 34 37.98 -17.90 8.21
C ALA A 34 38.58 -17.96 9.65
N PRO A 35 39.91 -17.69 9.84
CA PRO A 35 40.67 -18.16 10.99
C PRO A 35 40.45 -17.31 12.25
N ALA A 36 40.60 -18.01 13.35
CA ALA A 36 40.44 -17.53 14.72
C ALA A 36 41.49 -16.49 15.15
N SER A 37 41.03 -15.44 15.82
CA SER A 37 41.83 -14.79 16.86
C SER A 37 40.94 -14.08 17.89
N ALA A 38 41.37 -14.15 19.15
CA ALA A 38 40.98 -13.44 20.37
C ALA A 38 39.81 -13.98 21.18
N LYS A 39 40.19 -14.64 22.26
CA LYS A 39 39.36 -15.08 23.38
C LYS A 39 38.72 -13.88 24.11
N ALA A 40 37.40 -13.76 24.01
CA ALA A 40 36.63 -12.99 24.97
C ALA A 40 35.88 -13.96 25.90
N GLN A 41 36.06 -13.81 27.20
CA GLN A 41 35.47 -14.64 28.25
C GLN A 41 33.95 -14.47 28.27
N VAL A 42 33.23 -15.56 27.96
CA VAL A 42 31.78 -15.64 28.11
C VAL A 42 31.43 -15.72 29.59
N ARG A 43 30.90 -14.66 30.15
CA ARG A 43 30.18 -14.70 31.45
C ARG A 43 28.88 -15.45 31.24
N LYS A 44 28.70 -16.57 31.98
CA LYS A 44 27.44 -17.31 32.06
C LYS A 44 26.32 -16.35 32.51
N PRO A 45 25.16 -16.34 31.86
CA PRO A 45 24.03 -15.58 32.37
C PRO A 45 23.55 -16.18 33.69
N ALA A 46 23.40 -15.34 34.71
CA ALA A 46 22.82 -15.69 35.99
C ALA A 46 21.38 -16.18 35.76
N ARG A 47 21.06 -17.30 36.41
CA ARG A 47 19.72 -17.91 36.47
C ARG A 47 18.71 -16.86 36.97
N ALA A 48 17.92 -16.27 36.06
CA ALA A 48 16.88 -15.31 36.39
C ALA A 48 15.81 -16.02 37.23
N THR A 49 15.66 -15.61 38.46
CA THR A 49 14.53 -15.95 39.33
C THR A 49 13.27 -15.44 38.63
N LYS A 50 12.31 -16.35 38.41
CA LYS A 50 10.96 -16.00 37.92
C LYS A 50 10.30 -15.03 38.91
N ARG A 51 10.45 -13.72 38.64
CA ARG A 51 9.55 -12.71 39.19
C ARG A 51 8.20 -12.98 38.52
N ARG A 52 7.17 -13.32 39.30
CA ARG A 52 5.78 -13.25 38.83
C ARG A 52 5.55 -11.80 38.40
N LYS A 53 5.65 -11.53 37.07
CA LYS A 53 5.28 -10.25 36.52
C LYS A 53 3.76 -10.11 36.66
N ALA A 54 3.32 -8.94 37.10
CA ALA A 54 1.91 -8.58 37.03
C ALA A 54 1.49 -8.74 35.59
N GLY A 55 0.47 -9.58 35.31
CA GLY A 55 0.01 -9.86 33.97
C GLY A 55 -0.31 -8.55 33.22
N ARG A 56 0.19 -8.40 32.00
CA ARG A 56 -0.09 -7.22 31.19
C ARG A 56 -1.54 -7.24 30.74
N ILE A 57 -2.17 -6.07 30.81
CA ILE A 57 -3.57 -5.87 30.43
C ILE A 57 -3.71 -6.14 28.93
N LEU A 58 -4.81 -6.77 28.53
CA LEU A 58 -5.21 -6.95 27.15
C LEU A 58 -5.21 -5.60 26.40
N PRO A 59 -4.50 -5.46 25.26
CA PRO A 59 -4.49 -4.22 24.50
C PRO A 59 -5.91 -3.82 24.07
N PRO A 60 -6.29 -2.54 24.20
CA PRO A 60 -7.59 -2.07 23.75
C PRO A 60 -7.64 -2.03 22.22
N PHE A 61 -8.87 -2.01 21.66
CA PHE A 61 -9.09 -1.73 20.25
C PHE A 61 -8.44 -0.42 19.84
N GLN A 62 -7.79 -0.41 18.66
CA GLN A 62 -7.27 0.78 18.00
C GLN A 62 -7.88 0.92 16.60
N PRO A 63 -8.14 2.16 16.12
CA PRO A 63 -8.58 2.38 14.75
C PRO A 63 -7.59 1.79 13.75
N VAL A 64 -8.12 1.14 12.69
CA VAL A 64 -7.26 0.47 11.71
C VAL A 64 -6.80 1.40 10.59
N GLN A 65 -5.58 1.18 10.11
CA GLN A 65 -5.04 1.82 8.91
C GLN A 65 -5.88 1.42 7.68
N LEU A 66 -6.31 2.40 6.87
CA LEU A 66 -7.15 2.19 5.69
C LEU A 66 -6.37 2.37 4.40
N ALA A 67 -6.58 1.45 3.44
CA ALA A 67 -5.99 1.55 2.12
C ALA A 67 -6.84 2.42 1.17
N THR A 68 -6.19 3.30 0.40
CA THR A 68 -6.80 4.10 -0.67
C THR A 68 -6.90 3.28 -1.95
N LEU A 69 -8.02 3.34 -2.66
CA LEU A 69 -8.13 2.72 -3.98
C LEU A 69 -7.34 3.53 -4.99
N VAL A 70 -6.50 2.86 -5.78
CA VAL A 70 -5.66 3.48 -6.80
C VAL A 70 -5.86 2.81 -8.16
N ASP A 71 -5.53 3.54 -9.21
CA ASP A 71 -5.66 3.14 -10.61
C ASP A 71 -4.62 2.09 -11.03
N HIS A 72 -3.42 2.10 -10.43
CA HIS A 72 -2.36 1.12 -10.69
C HIS A 72 -1.52 0.86 -9.45
N VAL A 73 -0.68 -0.18 -9.49
CA VAL A 73 0.22 -0.52 -8.38
C VAL A 73 1.38 0.49 -8.33
N PRO A 74 1.68 1.09 -7.18
CA PRO A 74 2.77 2.05 -7.09
C PRO A 74 4.13 1.38 -7.36
N PRO A 75 4.99 2.01 -8.17
CA PRO A 75 6.31 1.48 -8.49
C PRO A 75 7.35 1.76 -7.41
N GLY A 76 8.45 1.01 -7.45
CA GLY A 76 9.68 1.25 -6.68
C GLY A 76 9.74 0.54 -5.33
N ASP A 77 10.96 0.47 -4.77
CA ASP A 77 11.31 -0.36 -3.61
C ASP A 77 10.85 0.24 -2.26
N ARG A 78 10.24 1.41 -2.28
CA ARG A 78 9.59 2.01 -1.10
C ARG A 78 8.24 1.36 -0.76
N TRP A 79 7.75 0.49 -1.64
CA TRP A 79 6.50 -0.20 -1.49
C TRP A 79 6.74 -1.70 -1.32
N LEU A 80 6.17 -2.27 -0.28
CA LEU A 80 5.95 -3.69 -0.20
C LEU A 80 4.53 -4.01 -0.70
N HIS A 81 4.37 -5.20 -1.25
CA HIS A 81 3.13 -5.64 -1.89
C HIS A 81 2.71 -6.99 -1.31
N GLU A 82 1.47 -7.07 -0.89
CA GLU A 82 0.84 -8.24 -0.29
C GLU A 82 -0.40 -8.64 -1.10
N LEU A 83 -0.82 -9.90 -0.96
CA LEU A 83 -2.12 -10.33 -1.46
C LEU A 83 -3.23 -9.54 -0.75
N LYS A 84 -4.19 -9.06 -1.52
CA LYS A 84 -5.44 -8.55 -0.97
C LYS A 84 -6.36 -9.73 -0.67
N TYR A 85 -6.45 -10.07 0.61
CA TYR A 85 -7.32 -11.14 1.07
C TYR A 85 -8.80 -10.74 1.02
N ASP A 86 -9.66 -11.73 0.80
CA ASP A 86 -11.11 -11.59 0.78
C ASP A 86 -11.73 -12.14 2.05
N GLY A 87 -11.92 -11.29 3.07
CA GLY A 87 -12.36 -11.71 4.38
C GLY A 87 -12.90 -10.60 5.27
N TYR A 88 -12.84 -10.85 6.59
CA TYR A 88 -13.12 -9.86 7.61
C TYR A 88 -11.83 -9.33 8.23
N ARG A 89 -11.56 -8.04 8.07
CA ARG A 89 -10.48 -7.36 8.79
C ARG A 89 -10.71 -7.49 10.28
N THR A 90 -9.75 -8.10 10.96
CA THR A 90 -9.86 -8.42 12.38
C THR A 90 -8.58 -8.01 13.12
N LEU A 91 -8.73 -7.31 14.24
CA LEU A 91 -7.64 -7.11 15.20
C LEU A 91 -7.74 -8.19 16.26
N LEU A 92 -6.67 -8.98 16.41
CA LEU A 92 -6.51 -9.92 17.50
C LEU A 92 -5.71 -9.26 18.62
N ALA A 93 -6.33 -9.09 19.78
CA ALA A 93 -5.69 -8.63 21.00
C ALA A 93 -5.48 -9.82 21.92
N ILE A 94 -4.26 -10.02 22.41
CA ILE A 94 -3.92 -11.05 23.40
C ILE A 94 -3.22 -10.41 24.60
N GLY A 95 -3.44 -10.94 25.78
CA GLY A 95 -2.79 -10.49 27.00
C GLY A 95 -3.23 -11.30 28.21
N ASN A 96 -2.29 -11.61 29.10
CA ASN A 96 -2.54 -12.35 30.33
C ASN A 96 -3.25 -13.72 30.14
N GLY A 97 -3.05 -14.37 28.98
CA GLY A 97 -3.69 -15.64 28.63
C GLY A 97 -5.14 -15.51 28.15
N GLU A 98 -5.62 -14.29 27.96
CA GLU A 98 -6.93 -13.97 27.38
C GLU A 98 -6.75 -13.37 25.97
N GLY A 99 -7.80 -13.43 25.17
CA GLY A 99 -7.79 -12.81 23.85
C GLY A 99 -9.14 -12.22 23.46
N ARG A 100 -9.12 -11.27 22.53
CA ARG A 100 -10.29 -10.68 21.89
C ARG A 100 -10.07 -10.49 20.40
N ALA A 101 -11.18 -10.54 19.67
CA ALA A 101 -11.20 -10.28 18.24
C ALA A 101 -12.14 -9.10 17.95
N TYR A 102 -11.58 -8.01 17.40
CA TYR A 102 -12.34 -6.82 17.03
C TYR A 102 -12.45 -6.71 15.52
N THR A 103 -13.66 -6.41 15.03
CA THR A 103 -13.84 -6.07 13.62
C THR A 103 -13.17 -4.73 13.30
N ARG A 104 -13.04 -4.41 12.03
CA ARG A 104 -12.57 -3.11 11.52
C ARG A 104 -13.24 -1.90 12.20
N SER A 105 -14.51 -2.01 12.56
CA SER A 105 -15.30 -0.95 13.20
C SER A 105 -15.27 -0.98 14.73
N GLY A 106 -14.51 -1.92 15.33
CA GLY A 106 -14.36 -2.08 16.77
C GLY A 106 -15.47 -2.90 17.44
N LEU A 107 -16.29 -3.63 16.66
CA LEU A 107 -17.24 -4.58 17.25
C LEU A 107 -16.48 -5.78 17.82
N ASP A 108 -16.83 -6.20 19.01
CA ASP A 108 -16.27 -7.41 19.62
C ASP A 108 -16.95 -8.66 19.01
N TRP A 109 -16.17 -9.43 18.25
CA TRP A 109 -16.58 -10.71 17.63
C TRP A 109 -15.81 -11.89 18.22
N SER A 110 -15.37 -11.79 19.45
CA SER A 110 -14.57 -12.83 20.12
C SER A 110 -15.27 -14.20 20.09
N ASP A 111 -16.57 -14.24 20.29
CA ASP A 111 -17.34 -15.50 20.24
C ASP A 111 -17.31 -16.13 18.85
N ARG A 112 -17.31 -15.31 17.78
CA ARG A 112 -17.28 -15.80 16.38
C ARG A 112 -15.91 -16.31 15.97
N PHE A 113 -14.83 -15.80 16.57
CA PHE A 113 -13.44 -16.11 16.27
C PHE A 113 -12.72 -16.82 17.45
N ALA A 114 -13.46 -17.57 18.26
CA ALA A 114 -12.91 -18.25 19.44
C ALA A 114 -11.74 -19.20 19.09
N GLY A 115 -11.77 -19.88 17.94
CA GLY A 115 -10.68 -20.74 17.46
C GLY A 115 -9.39 -19.94 17.19
N LEU A 116 -9.50 -18.82 16.47
CA LEU A 116 -8.36 -17.92 16.20
C LEU A 116 -7.77 -17.32 17.47
N ILE A 117 -8.64 -16.96 18.45
CA ILE A 117 -8.21 -16.48 19.76
C ILE A 117 -7.47 -17.59 20.50
N GLY A 118 -7.98 -18.83 20.48
CA GLY A 118 -7.33 -20.00 21.06
C GLY A 118 -5.91 -20.20 20.55
N ASP A 119 -5.69 -20.07 19.24
CA ASP A 119 -4.36 -20.13 18.65
C ASP A 119 -3.51 -18.90 19.03
N ALA A 120 -4.09 -17.70 18.98
CA ALA A 120 -3.37 -16.46 19.27
C ALA A 120 -2.81 -16.39 20.70
N VAL A 121 -3.54 -16.88 21.71
CA VAL A 121 -3.08 -16.88 23.10
C VAL A 121 -1.93 -17.87 23.36
N THR A 122 -1.62 -18.76 22.41
CA THR A 122 -0.46 -19.65 22.47
C THR A 122 0.84 -19.01 21.97
N LEU A 123 0.77 -17.84 21.35
CA LEU A 123 1.95 -17.12 20.85
C LEU A 123 2.87 -16.74 22.02
N ASP A 124 4.18 -16.70 21.76
CA ASP A 124 5.20 -16.37 22.77
C ASP A 124 5.25 -14.85 23.03
N ALA A 125 4.17 -14.32 23.56
CA ALA A 125 4.05 -12.91 23.94
C ALA A 125 3.28 -12.75 25.26
N GLU A 126 3.66 -11.75 26.07
CA GLU A 126 2.89 -11.37 27.27
C GLU A 126 1.62 -10.60 26.88
N SER A 127 1.69 -9.80 25.82
CA SER A 127 0.57 -9.12 25.17
C SER A 127 0.92 -8.82 23.70
N ALA A 128 -0.08 -8.76 22.82
CA ALA A 128 0.08 -8.28 21.46
C ALA A 128 -1.25 -7.74 20.90
N LEU A 129 -1.17 -6.78 19.99
CA LEU A 129 -2.27 -6.34 19.14
C LEU A 129 -1.87 -6.54 17.68
N ILE A 130 -2.50 -7.52 17.04
CA ILE A 130 -2.17 -8.00 15.70
C ILE A 130 -3.28 -7.58 14.73
N ASP A 131 -2.91 -6.99 13.60
CA ASP A 131 -3.83 -6.61 12.53
C ASP A 131 -3.74 -7.61 11.39
N GLY A 132 -4.86 -8.14 10.95
CA GLY A 132 -4.91 -9.17 9.93
C GLY A 132 -6.28 -9.32 9.29
N GLU A 133 -6.40 -10.34 8.45
CA GLU A 133 -7.64 -10.71 7.77
C GLU A 133 -8.02 -12.14 8.14
N ALA A 134 -9.24 -12.32 8.66
CA ALA A 134 -9.86 -13.64 8.86
C ALA A 134 -10.48 -14.08 7.54
N VAL A 135 -10.15 -15.28 7.06
CA VAL A 135 -10.53 -15.79 5.75
C VAL A 135 -10.85 -17.28 5.79
N VAL A 136 -11.50 -17.78 4.75
CA VAL A 136 -11.48 -19.20 4.40
C VAL A 136 -10.70 -19.38 3.12
N VAL A 137 -9.68 -20.23 3.15
CA VAL A 137 -8.87 -20.59 2.00
C VAL A 137 -9.48 -21.80 1.30
N LEU A 138 -9.83 -21.63 0.03
CA LEU A 138 -10.37 -22.71 -0.79
C LEU A 138 -9.26 -23.69 -1.22
N PRO A 139 -9.62 -24.92 -1.68
CA PRO A 139 -8.64 -25.90 -2.14
C PRO A 139 -7.72 -25.43 -3.28
N ASP A 140 -8.14 -24.42 -4.05
CA ASP A 140 -7.37 -23.80 -5.12
C ASP A 140 -6.48 -22.64 -4.64
N GLY A 141 -6.46 -22.38 -3.32
CA GLY A 141 -5.64 -21.32 -2.69
C GLY A 141 -6.30 -19.94 -2.68
N ARG A 142 -7.46 -19.76 -3.30
CA ARG A 142 -8.18 -18.47 -3.25
C ARG A 142 -8.92 -18.32 -1.92
N THR A 143 -9.10 -17.09 -1.50
CA THR A 143 -9.97 -16.77 -0.36
C THR A 143 -11.40 -16.50 -0.84
N SER A 144 -12.39 -16.85 -0.01
CA SER A 144 -13.80 -16.67 -0.34
C SER A 144 -14.59 -16.10 0.82
N PHE A 145 -15.16 -14.92 0.59
CA PHE A 145 -16.01 -14.25 1.58
C PHE A 145 -17.30 -15.04 1.86
N GLN A 146 -17.89 -15.67 0.83
CA GLN A 146 -19.08 -16.53 1.02
C GLN A 146 -18.76 -17.76 1.86
N ALA A 147 -17.62 -18.42 1.59
CA ALA A 147 -17.18 -19.56 2.40
C ALA A 147 -16.88 -19.14 3.84
N LEU A 148 -16.30 -17.96 4.06
CA LEU A 148 -16.09 -17.42 5.40
C LEU A 148 -17.41 -17.18 6.15
N GLN A 149 -18.41 -16.63 5.48
CA GLN A 149 -19.73 -16.42 6.09
C GLN A 149 -20.44 -17.74 6.46
N ALA A 150 -20.27 -18.77 5.65
CA ALA A 150 -20.74 -20.12 5.97
C ALA A 150 -19.96 -20.70 7.15
N ALA A 151 -18.64 -20.63 7.12
CA ALA A 151 -17.77 -21.16 8.18
C ALA A 151 -18.03 -20.53 9.55
N LEU A 152 -18.30 -19.24 9.62
CA LEU A 152 -18.67 -18.56 10.87
C LEU A 152 -19.91 -19.15 11.57
N LYS A 153 -20.78 -19.88 10.82
CA LYS A 153 -21.97 -20.52 11.36
C LYS A 153 -21.75 -22.02 11.60
N ASP A 154 -21.12 -22.68 10.62
CA ASP A 154 -21.18 -24.13 10.50
C ASP A 154 -19.85 -24.80 10.88
N ASP A 155 -18.71 -24.17 10.63
CA ASP A 155 -17.38 -24.70 10.91
C ASP A 155 -16.33 -23.59 11.17
N PRO A 156 -16.34 -22.97 12.34
CA PRO A 156 -15.38 -21.91 12.68
C PRO A 156 -13.90 -22.34 12.62
N ASN A 157 -13.61 -23.66 12.64
CA ASN A 157 -12.25 -24.17 12.52
C ASN A 157 -11.70 -24.13 11.09
N ALA A 158 -12.54 -23.89 10.09
CA ALA A 158 -12.09 -23.67 8.72
C ALA A 158 -11.54 -22.25 8.47
N ILE A 159 -11.53 -21.38 9.48
CA ILE A 159 -11.13 -19.97 9.35
C ILE A 159 -9.64 -19.85 9.64
N ASP A 160 -8.91 -19.36 8.66
CA ASP A 160 -7.51 -18.94 8.79
C ASP A 160 -7.40 -17.43 9.04
N TYR A 161 -6.30 -16.99 9.64
CA TYR A 161 -5.99 -15.59 9.89
C TYR A 161 -4.64 -15.23 9.30
N PHE A 162 -4.62 -14.28 8.36
CA PHE A 162 -3.40 -13.75 7.79
C PHE A 162 -3.01 -12.45 8.48
N ALA A 163 -2.01 -12.53 9.34
CA ALA A 163 -1.45 -11.39 10.08
C ALA A 163 -0.55 -10.57 9.15
N PHE A 164 -0.76 -9.27 9.04
CA PHE A 164 0.00 -8.40 8.16
C PHE A 164 0.54 -7.13 8.81
N ASP A 165 0.22 -6.86 10.08
CA ASP A 165 0.83 -5.79 10.88
C ASP A 165 0.78 -6.10 12.38
N LEU A 166 1.68 -5.48 13.15
CA LEU A 166 1.79 -5.63 14.61
C LEU A 166 1.82 -4.24 15.24
N LEU A 167 0.83 -3.95 16.09
CA LEU A 167 0.62 -2.61 16.62
C LEU A 167 1.14 -2.46 18.07
N GLU A 168 1.12 -3.56 18.82
CA GLU A 168 1.65 -3.61 20.18
C GLU A 168 2.30 -4.97 20.43
N LEU A 169 3.41 -5.01 21.12
CA LEU A 169 4.08 -6.24 21.58
C LEU A 169 4.62 -6.05 22.99
N ASN A 170 4.20 -6.90 23.92
CA ASN A 170 4.69 -6.92 25.29
C ASN A 170 4.61 -5.55 26.00
N GLY A 171 3.54 -4.77 25.71
CA GLY A 171 3.27 -3.44 26.25
C GLY A 171 4.04 -2.32 25.56
N GLU A 172 4.75 -2.59 24.49
CA GLU A 172 5.39 -1.57 23.66
C GLU A 172 4.47 -1.21 22.49
N ASP A 173 4.13 0.08 22.35
CA ASP A 173 3.44 0.61 21.18
C ASP A 173 4.40 0.65 19.99
N LEU A 174 4.09 -0.11 18.94
CA LEU A 174 4.89 -0.21 17.73
C LEU A 174 4.37 0.71 16.60
N THR A 175 3.27 1.41 16.79
CA THR A 175 2.62 2.20 15.73
C THR A 175 3.51 3.29 15.14
N GLN A 176 4.49 3.79 15.90
CA GLN A 176 5.44 4.80 15.47
C GLN A 176 6.67 4.23 14.75
N ARG A 177 6.87 2.90 14.78
CA ARG A 177 7.97 2.25 14.05
C ARG A 177 7.65 2.14 12.56
N PRO A 178 8.67 2.10 11.68
CA PRO A 178 8.51 1.76 10.27
C PRO A 178 7.80 0.41 10.07
N LEU A 179 7.01 0.29 8.99
CA LEU A 179 6.26 -0.94 8.70
C LEU A 179 7.16 -2.19 8.60
N LEU A 180 8.33 -2.09 7.96
CA LEU A 180 9.24 -3.25 7.85
C LEU A 180 9.68 -3.78 9.21
N GLU A 181 10.02 -2.91 10.17
CA GLU A 181 10.38 -3.34 11.52
C GLU A 181 9.22 -4.05 12.22
N ARG A 182 8.00 -3.52 12.07
CA ARG A 182 6.80 -4.15 12.63
C ARG A 182 6.53 -5.53 12.02
N LYS A 183 6.76 -5.66 10.69
CA LYS A 183 6.61 -6.93 9.98
C LYS A 183 7.67 -7.96 10.36
N GLU A 184 8.90 -7.54 10.59
CA GLU A 184 9.97 -8.41 11.10
C GLU A 184 9.61 -8.98 12.49
N LEU A 185 9.12 -8.11 13.40
CA LEU A 185 8.64 -8.54 14.72
C LEU A 185 7.42 -9.46 14.61
N LEU A 186 6.50 -9.18 13.69
CA LEU A 186 5.32 -10.01 13.43
C LEU A 186 5.74 -11.39 12.89
N ALA A 187 6.65 -11.44 11.93
CA ALA A 187 7.16 -12.70 11.38
C ALA A 187 7.83 -13.56 12.46
N ALA A 188 8.61 -12.93 13.34
CA ALA A 188 9.22 -13.61 14.48
C ALA A 188 8.19 -14.12 15.50
N LEU A 189 7.11 -13.36 15.74
CA LEU A 189 6.04 -13.73 16.66
C LEU A 189 5.19 -14.89 16.15
N ILE A 190 4.80 -14.86 14.87
CA ILE A 190 3.97 -15.91 14.25
C ILE A 190 4.81 -17.19 14.02
N GLY A 191 6.11 -17.05 13.72
CA GLY A 191 7.01 -18.16 13.47
C GLY A 191 6.61 -19.02 12.26
N GLU A 192 6.94 -20.32 12.28
CA GLU A 192 6.65 -21.29 11.20
C GLU A 192 5.18 -21.75 11.18
N GLY A 193 4.28 -20.97 11.75
CA GLY A 193 2.84 -21.15 11.63
C GLY A 193 2.22 -22.07 12.67
N GLN A 194 1.42 -21.51 13.52
CA GLN A 194 0.33 -22.22 14.20
C GLN A 194 -0.72 -22.59 13.14
N SER A 195 -1.58 -23.55 13.42
CA SER A 195 -2.48 -24.16 12.41
C SER A 195 -3.31 -23.15 11.61
N HIS A 196 -3.82 -22.09 12.27
CA HIS A 196 -4.71 -21.10 11.64
C HIS A 196 -4.14 -19.67 11.61
N LEU A 197 -3.06 -19.38 12.34
CA LEU A 197 -2.40 -18.08 12.29
C LEU A 197 -1.24 -18.12 11.30
N ARG A 198 -1.28 -17.26 10.29
CA ARG A 198 -0.28 -17.21 9.21
C ARG A 198 0.25 -15.80 9.04
N TYR A 199 1.53 -15.69 8.79
CA TYR A 199 2.12 -14.44 8.37
C TYR A 199 1.73 -14.12 6.93
N SER A 200 1.34 -12.87 6.66
CA SER A 200 1.11 -12.40 5.29
C SER A 200 2.44 -12.06 4.64
N ASP A 201 2.89 -12.91 3.72
CA ASP A 201 4.11 -12.69 2.94
C ASP A 201 3.99 -11.45 2.05
N HIS A 202 5.15 -10.85 1.77
CA HIS A 202 5.23 -9.68 0.91
C HIS A 202 6.44 -9.73 -0.02
N ILE A 203 6.42 -8.91 -1.06
CA ILE A 203 7.59 -8.59 -1.88
C ILE A 203 7.82 -7.09 -1.87
N ILE A 204 9.07 -6.67 -2.02
CA ILE A 204 9.44 -5.26 -2.18
C ILE A 204 9.71 -4.99 -3.66
N GLY A 205 9.14 -3.90 -4.19
CA GLY A 205 9.19 -3.59 -5.61
C GLY A 205 8.44 -4.62 -6.48
N ARG A 206 8.53 -4.49 -7.80
CA ARG A 206 7.91 -5.41 -8.79
C ARG A 206 6.40 -5.65 -8.58
N GLY A 207 5.71 -4.67 -8.01
CA GLY A 207 4.30 -4.80 -7.65
C GLY A 207 3.39 -5.03 -8.85
N GLU A 208 3.69 -4.45 -10.01
CA GLU A 208 2.91 -4.63 -11.24
C GLU A 208 2.93 -6.11 -11.71
N GLN A 209 4.11 -6.73 -11.72
CA GLN A 209 4.24 -8.15 -12.09
C GLN A 209 3.49 -9.07 -11.11
N LEU A 210 3.48 -8.71 -9.81
CA LEU A 210 2.70 -9.41 -8.80
C LEU A 210 1.20 -9.26 -9.07
N PHE A 211 0.76 -8.05 -9.37
CA PHE A 211 -0.64 -7.74 -9.66
C PHE A 211 -1.14 -8.53 -10.87
N ASP A 212 -0.39 -8.55 -11.97
CA ASP A 212 -0.72 -9.33 -13.16
C ASP A 212 -0.84 -10.82 -12.85
N SER A 213 0.10 -11.35 -12.06
CA SER A 213 0.08 -12.75 -11.63
C SER A 213 -1.16 -13.05 -10.78
N PHE A 214 -1.53 -12.18 -9.84
CA PHE A 214 -2.70 -12.35 -9.00
C PHE A 214 -4.00 -12.24 -9.78
N CYS A 215 -4.10 -11.29 -10.70
CA CYS A 215 -5.28 -11.15 -11.57
C CYS A 215 -5.44 -12.37 -12.49
N GLY A 216 -4.33 -12.87 -13.06
CA GLY A 216 -4.32 -14.10 -13.85
C GLY A 216 -4.74 -15.34 -13.07
N ALA A 217 -4.47 -15.40 -11.76
CA ALA A 217 -4.90 -16.46 -10.85
C ALA A 217 -6.34 -16.25 -10.29
N GLY A 218 -7.04 -15.18 -10.67
CA GLY A 218 -8.39 -14.87 -10.20
C GLY A 218 -8.46 -14.42 -8.72
N LEU A 219 -7.34 -13.89 -8.20
CA LEU A 219 -7.27 -13.32 -6.84
C LEU A 219 -7.85 -11.89 -6.81
N GLU A 220 -8.08 -11.36 -5.62
CA GLU A 220 -8.79 -10.08 -5.46
C GLU A 220 -7.98 -8.86 -5.91
N GLY A 221 -6.67 -8.89 -5.73
CA GLY A 221 -5.77 -7.78 -6.04
C GLY A 221 -4.56 -7.70 -5.10
N VAL A 222 -3.99 -6.52 -5.00
CA VAL A 222 -2.79 -6.22 -4.22
C VAL A 222 -3.07 -5.11 -3.20
N ILE A 223 -2.52 -5.26 -2.01
CA ILE A 223 -2.31 -4.17 -1.05
C ILE A 223 -0.85 -3.78 -1.12
N SER A 224 -0.61 -2.52 -1.46
CA SER A 224 0.74 -1.94 -1.44
C SER A 224 0.88 -1.03 -0.23
N LYS A 225 1.94 -1.20 0.55
CA LYS A 225 2.20 -0.47 1.79
C LYS A 225 3.57 0.18 1.73
N ARG A 226 3.71 1.42 2.14
CA ARG A 226 5.02 2.06 2.26
C ARG A 226 5.84 1.38 3.36
N THR A 227 7.07 0.99 3.01
CA THR A 227 8.01 0.26 3.89
C THR A 227 8.38 1.04 5.15
N ASP A 228 8.46 2.37 5.03
CA ASP A 228 8.83 3.33 6.07
C ASP A 228 7.63 3.90 6.86
N ALA A 229 6.40 3.53 6.50
CA ALA A 229 5.22 4.15 7.08
C ALA A 229 4.97 3.76 8.53
N ARG A 230 4.58 4.76 9.33
CA ARG A 230 3.97 4.57 10.64
C ARG A 230 2.53 4.09 10.49
N TYR A 231 1.98 3.51 11.54
CA TYR A 231 0.57 3.12 11.58
C TYR A 231 -0.28 4.27 12.11
N SER A 232 -1.09 4.89 11.25
CA SER A 232 -1.84 6.11 11.61
C SER A 232 -3.27 5.86 12.07
N GLY A 233 -3.79 4.62 11.93
CA GLY A 233 -5.21 4.32 12.20
C GLY A 233 -6.21 5.05 11.28
N ALA A 234 -5.75 5.58 10.16
CA ALA A 234 -6.56 6.40 9.25
C ALA A 234 -6.22 6.12 7.77
N ARG A 235 -6.88 6.82 6.87
CA ARG A 235 -6.55 6.79 5.43
C ARG A 235 -5.51 7.87 5.13
N SER A 236 -4.25 7.48 5.03
CA SER A 236 -3.11 8.41 4.88
C SER A 236 -2.42 8.32 3.51
N GLY A 237 -2.88 7.44 2.60
CA GLY A 237 -2.17 7.14 1.35
C GLY A 237 -0.94 6.23 1.52
N ALA A 238 -0.48 5.97 2.74
CA ALA A 238 0.63 5.06 3.01
C ALA A 238 0.29 3.58 2.72
N TRP A 239 -0.98 3.23 2.71
CA TRP A 239 -1.52 1.97 2.24
C TRP A 239 -2.45 2.22 1.06
N VAL A 240 -2.25 1.50 -0.02
CA VAL A 240 -3.10 1.57 -1.21
C VAL A 240 -3.52 0.17 -1.64
N LYS A 241 -4.64 0.09 -2.36
CA LYS A 241 -5.17 -1.15 -2.89
C LYS A 241 -5.42 -1.02 -4.39
N THR A 242 -5.01 -2.03 -5.15
CA THR A 242 -5.33 -2.19 -6.56
C THR A 242 -6.12 -3.47 -6.73
N LYS A 243 -7.28 -3.40 -7.38
CA LYS A 243 -8.23 -4.51 -7.47
C LYS A 243 -8.23 -5.11 -8.87
N CYS A 244 -8.18 -6.46 -8.97
CA CYS A 244 -8.35 -7.18 -10.23
C CYS A 244 -9.81 -7.14 -10.72
N ILE A 245 -10.77 -7.14 -9.77
CA ILE A 245 -12.21 -7.11 -10.03
C ILE A 245 -12.80 -5.94 -9.26
N ARG A 246 -13.62 -5.12 -9.92
CA ARG A 246 -14.32 -4.03 -9.24
C ARG A 246 -15.40 -4.58 -8.34
N ARG A 247 -15.28 -4.33 -7.06
CA ARG A 247 -16.27 -4.64 -6.03
C ARG A 247 -16.23 -3.61 -4.92
N GLN A 248 -17.39 -3.30 -4.37
CA GLN A 248 -17.53 -2.46 -3.19
C GLN A 248 -18.81 -2.77 -2.45
N GLU A 249 -18.96 -2.16 -1.29
CA GLU A 249 -20.15 -2.29 -0.47
C GLU A 249 -21.24 -1.33 -0.92
N PHE A 250 -22.49 -1.80 -0.80
CA PHE A 250 -23.69 -1.02 -1.05
C PHE A 250 -24.72 -1.23 0.06
N VAL A 251 -25.51 -0.21 0.35
CA VAL A 251 -26.65 -0.31 1.27
C VAL A 251 -27.81 -0.97 0.55
N ILE A 252 -28.42 -2.00 1.15
CA ILE A 252 -29.65 -2.57 0.63
C ILE A 252 -30.79 -1.63 1.01
N VAL A 253 -31.47 -1.08 0.00
CA VAL A 253 -32.56 -0.10 0.16
C VAL A 253 -33.93 -0.70 -0.13
N GLY A 254 -33.97 -1.89 -0.70
CA GLY A 254 -35.21 -2.58 -1.03
C GLY A 254 -34.97 -3.78 -1.93
N TRP A 255 -36.03 -4.35 -2.44
CA TRP A 255 -36.00 -5.48 -3.35
C TRP A 255 -37.18 -5.46 -4.33
N THR A 256 -37.07 -6.18 -5.43
CA THR A 256 -38.18 -6.38 -6.40
C THR A 256 -38.67 -7.81 -6.36
N PRO A 257 -40.00 -8.06 -6.47
CA PRO A 257 -40.56 -9.42 -6.39
C PRO A 257 -40.12 -10.28 -7.55
N SER A 258 -40.05 -11.59 -7.31
CA SER A 258 -39.79 -12.61 -8.34
C SER A 258 -41.10 -13.17 -8.87
N ASP A 259 -41.20 -13.31 -10.21
CA ASP A 259 -42.32 -13.99 -10.85
C ASP A 259 -42.33 -15.54 -10.59
N LYS A 260 -41.22 -16.07 -10.01
CA LYS A 260 -40.98 -17.52 -9.87
C LYS A 260 -41.05 -18.03 -8.41
N GLN A 261 -41.84 -17.42 -7.53
CA GLN A 261 -42.00 -17.81 -6.11
C GLN A 261 -40.69 -17.93 -5.30
N ARG A 262 -39.62 -17.27 -5.70
CA ARG A 262 -38.29 -17.32 -5.04
C ARG A 262 -37.99 -16.02 -4.27
N GLY A 263 -38.79 -15.62 -3.29
CA GLY A 263 -38.54 -14.45 -2.48
C GLY A 263 -38.42 -13.16 -3.30
N PHE A 264 -37.23 -12.80 -3.78
CA PHE A 264 -37.01 -11.59 -4.60
C PHE A 264 -36.36 -11.91 -5.96
N ARG A 265 -36.51 -11.00 -6.92
CA ARG A 265 -35.82 -11.03 -8.21
C ARG A 265 -34.47 -10.31 -8.14
N ALA A 266 -34.40 -9.15 -7.48
CA ALA A 266 -33.20 -8.37 -7.33
C ALA A 266 -33.28 -7.52 -6.07
N LEU A 267 -32.14 -7.31 -5.40
CA LEU A 267 -31.96 -6.27 -4.38
C LEU A 267 -31.76 -4.93 -5.04
N LEU A 268 -32.33 -3.88 -4.44
CA LEU A 268 -32.10 -2.49 -4.80
C LEU A 268 -30.99 -1.95 -3.90
N LEU A 269 -30.03 -1.27 -4.50
CA LEU A 269 -28.78 -0.83 -3.87
C LEU A 269 -28.70 0.69 -3.80
N GLY A 270 -28.17 1.18 -2.70
CA GLY A 270 -27.86 2.57 -2.47
C GLY A 270 -26.42 2.79 -2.04
N VAL A 271 -25.92 4.00 -2.21
CA VAL A 271 -24.60 4.44 -1.77
C VAL A 271 -24.68 5.88 -1.27
N ASN A 272 -23.96 6.23 -0.21
CA ASN A 272 -23.95 7.59 0.29
C ASN A 272 -23.06 8.48 -0.58
N GLU A 273 -23.61 9.59 -1.02
CA GLU A 273 -22.91 10.63 -1.75
C GLU A 273 -23.24 11.99 -1.12
N ARG A 274 -22.22 12.68 -0.61
CA ARG A 274 -22.37 13.97 0.08
C ARG A 274 -23.42 13.98 1.21
N GLY A 275 -23.52 12.87 1.95
CA GLY A 275 -24.45 12.73 3.06
C GLY A 275 -25.88 12.33 2.68
N VAL A 276 -26.16 12.09 1.39
CA VAL A 276 -27.45 11.64 0.89
C VAL A 276 -27.33 10.22 0.33
N LEU A 277 -28.24 9.33 0.70
CA LEU A 277 -28.30 7.99 0.15
C LEU A 277 -28.93 8.02 -1.25
N ARG A 278 -28.11 7.67 -2.26
CA ARG A 278 -28.48 7.68 -3.69
C ARG A 278 -28.67 6.25 -4.21
N TYR A 279 -29.60 6.08 -5.13
CA TYR A 279 -29.76 4.81 -5.86
C TYR A 279 -28.48 4.49 -6.67
N ALA A 280 -27.96 3.26 -6.49
CA ALA A 280 -26.77 2.79 -7.15
C ALA A 280 -27.01 1.64 -8.16
N GLY A 281 -28.23 1.15 -8.25
CA GLY A 281 -28.56 0.05 -9.15
C GLY A 281 -29.25 -1.13 -8.44
N LYS A 282 -29.25 -2.27 -9.09
CA LYS A 282 -29.83 -3.51 -8.57
C LYS A 282 -28.92 -4.69 -8.86
N VAL A 283 -28.97 -5.71 -7.99
CA VAL A 283 -28.26 -6.97 -8.16
C VAL A 283 -29.24 -8.13 -8.12
N GLY A 284 -29.21 -8.99 -9.14
CA GLY A 284 -30.14 -10.11 -9.30
C GLY A 284 -29.45 -11.47 -9.45
N THR A 285 -28.13 -11.54 -9.30
CA THR A 285 -27.32 -12.76 -9.43
C THR A 285 -26.35 -12.90 -8.25
N GLY A 286 -25.78 -14.09 -8.04
CA GLY A 286 -24.83 -14.38 -6.95
C GLY A 286 -25.50 -14.90 -5.67
N PHE A 287 -26.79 -15.23 -5.69
CA PHE A 287 -27.51 -15.73 -4.54
C PHE A 287 -27.70 -17.26 -4.61
N THR A 288 -27.53 -17.92 -3.48
CA THR A 288 -28.05 -19.29 -3.26
C THR A 288 -29.50 -19.22 -2.77
N GLY A 289 -30.23 -20.37 -2.80
CA GLY A 289 -31.60 -20.45 -2.26
C GLY A 289 -31.66 -20.02 -0.79
N ASP A 290 -30.78 -20.60 0.02
CA ASP A 290 -30.71 -20.35 1.46
C ASP A 290 -30.40 -18.89 1.76
N GLU A 291 -29.53 -18.25 0.95
CA GLU A 291 -29.20 -16.84 1.13
C GLU A 291 -30.38 -15.92 0.75
N ILE A 292 -31.18 -16.28 -0.24
CA ILE A 292 -32.42 -15.57 -0.55
C ILE A 292 -33.39 -15.64 0.63
N GLU A 293 -33.62 -16.83 1.22
CA GLU A 293 -34.48 -17.01 2.39
C GLU A 293 -33.97 -16.20 3.60
N ARG A 294 -32.66 -16.26 3.85
CA ARG A 294 -32.03 -15.49 4.91
C ARG A 294 -32.23 -13.99 4.72
N LEU A 295 -31.99 -13.48 3.53
CA LEU A 295 -32.15 -12.06 3.21
C LEU A 295 -33.62 -11.63 3.36
N MET A 296 -34.57 -12.44 2.89
CA MET A 296 -35.99 -12.16 3.09
C MET A 296 -36.35 -12.07 4.57
N ALA A 297 -35.88 -13.00 5.40
CA ALA A 297 -36.11 -12.97 6.84
C ALA A 297 -35.51 -11.70 7.51
N LEU A 298 -34.33 -11.26 7.08
CA LEU A 298 -33.67 -10.05 7.58
C LEU A 298 -34.36 -8.76 7.10
N MET A 299 -34.89 -8.75 5.87
CA MET A 299 -35.53 -7.59 5.28
C MET A 299 -36.97 -7.37 5.77
N ALA A 300 -37.73 -8.48 6.07
CA ALA A 300 -39.13 -8.41 6.48
C ALA A 300 -39.42 -7.43 7.64
N PRO A 301 -38.65 -7.42 8.76
CA PRO A 301 -38.86 -6.46 9.85
C PRO A 301 -38.46 -5.03 9.51
N LEU A 302 -37.78 -4.83 8.38
CA LEU A 302 -37.28 -3.51 7.93
C LEU A 302 -38.15 -2.87 6.86
N GLU A 303 -39.20 -3.58 6.38
CA GLU A 303 -40.09 -3.04 5.34
C GLU A 303 -40.73 -1.73 5.74
N GLN A 304 -40.86 -0.84 4.76
CA GLN A 304 -41.50 0.46 4.89
C GLN A 304 -42.23 0.88 3.60
N LYS A 305 -43.27 1.71 3.74
CA LYS A 305 -44.05 2.18 2.59
C LYS A 305 -43.38 3.31 1.80
N THR A 306 -42.50 4.04 2.45
CA THR A 306 -41.83 5.20 1.86
C THR A 306 -40.58 4.74 1.09
N ALA A 307 -40.35 5.29 -0.10
CA ALA A 307 -39.13 5.05 -0.86
C ALA A 307 -37.90 5.49 -0.04
N THR A 308 -36.89 4.63 -0.01
CA THR A 308 -35.66 4.88 0.73
C THR A 308 -34.70 5.78 -0.06
N VAL A 309 -34.79 5.72 -1.40
CA VAL A 309 -33.97 6.50 -2.33
C VAL A 309 -34.81 6.95 -3.53
N GLU A 310 -34.40 8.03 -4.16
CA GLU A 310 -34.98 8.46 -5.44
C GLU A 310 -34.40 7.63 -6.59
N ALA A 311 -35.26 7.11 -7.45
CA ALA A 311 -34.89 6.37 -8.65
C ALA A 311 -35.99 6.48 -9.71
N SER A 312 -35.64 6.18 -10.97
CA SER A 312 -36.62 6.19 -12.05
C SER A 312 -37.70 5.10 -11.82
N ARG A 313 -38.97 5.42 -12.14
CA ARG A 313 -40.10 4.48 -11.97
C ARG A 313 -39.86 3.15 -12.66
N ALA A 314 -39.15 3.14 -13.78
CA ALA A 314 -38.80 1.93 -14.51
C ALA A 314 -37.79 1.05 -13.74
N ALA A 315 -36.82 1.65 -13.08
CA ALA A 315 -35.79 0.95 -12.30
C ALA A 315 -36.36 0.27 -11.04
N VAL A 316 -37.38 0.89 -10.41
CA VAL A 316 -37.95 0.46 -9.12
C VAL A 316 -39.38 -0.05 -9.22
N ARG A 317 -39.79 -0.48 -10.41
CA ARG A 317 -41.18 -0.99 -10.62
C ARG A 317 -41.47 -2.19 -9.72
N GLY A 318 -42.50 -2.09 -8.88
CA GLY A 318 -42.89 -3.11 -7.93
C GLY A 318 -41.94 -3.25 -6.72
N ALA A 319 -41.14 -2.23 -6.43
CA ALA A 319 -40.19 -2.26 -5.33
C ALA A 319 -40.87 -2.34 -3.96
N HIS A 320 -40.34 -3.20 -3.11
CA HIS A 320 -40.53 -3.20 -1.67
C HIS A 320 -39.37 -2.48 -1.02
N TRP A 321 -39.65 -1.40 -0.31
CA TRP A 321 -38.63 -0.58 0.33
C TRP A 321 -38.36 -1.05 1.75
N ILE A 322 -37.10 -0.93 2.18
CA ILE A 322 -36.68 -1.24 3.55
C ILE A 322 -35.93 -0.08 4.18
N LYS A 323 -35.90 -0.04 5.50
CA LYS A 323 -34.98 0.85 6.25
C LYS A 323 -33.54 0.47 5.91
N PRO A 324 -32.66 1.45 5.61
CA PRO A 324 -31.30 1.18 5.12
C PRO A 324 -30.36 0.73 6.26
N LYS A 325 -30.48 -0.50 6.70
CA LYS A 325 -29.71 -1.10 7.81
C LYS A 325 -28.76 -2.22 7.37
N LEU A 326 -28.98 -2.78 6.17
CA LEU A 326 -28.21 -3.90 5.66
C LEU A 326 -27.20 -3.41 4.61
N VAL A 327 -25.99 -3.94 4.65
CA VAL A 327 -24.93 -3.65 3.70
C VAL A 327 -24.54 -4.94 2.97
N ALA A 328 -24.45 -4.87 1.65
CA ALA A 328 -24.04 -5.96 0.79
C ALA A 328 -22.72 -5.63 0.10
N GLU A 329 -21.84 -6.60 -0.05
CA GLU A 329 -20.72 -6.54 -0.97
C GLU A 329 -21.18 -7.04 -2.35
N VAL A 330 -20.84 -6.28 -3.39
CA VAL A 330 -21.27 -6.54 -4.77
C VAL A 330 -20.10 -6.34 -5.72
N ALA A 331 -19.83 -7.35 -6.56
CA ALA A 331 -18.95 -7.24 -7.70
C ALA A 331 -19.70 -6.63 -8.90
N PHE A 332 -19.00 -5.87 -9.73
CA PHE A 332 -19.59 -5.23 -10.91
C PHE A 332 -18.51 -4.91 -11.95
N ILE A 333 -18.91 -4.65 -13.19
CA ILE A 333 -17.96 -4.30 -14.24
C ILE A 333 -17.66 -2.79 -14.21
N GLU A 334 -18.71 -1.96 -14.21
CA GLU A 334 -18.59 -0.50 -14.27
C GLU A 334 -19.83 0.20 -13.72
N PHE A 335 -19.69 1.50 -13.47
CA PHE A 335 -20.82 2.42 -13.31
C PHE A 335 -21.21 3.03 -14.66
N THR A 336 -22.50 3.21 -14.93
CA THR A 336 -22.98 4.06 -16.03
C THR A 336 -22.68 5.53 -15.76
N HIS A 337 -22.84 6.40 -16.75
CA HIS A 337 -22.76 7.86 -16.56
C HIS A 337 -23.76 8.39 -15.51
N GLU A 338 -24.86 7.69 -15.33
CA GLU A 338 -25.87 8.00 -14.28
C GLU A 338 -25.49 7.43 -12.91
N GLY A 339 -24.31 6.81 -12.77
CA GLY A 339 -23.84 6.21 -11.53
C GLY A 339 -24.58 4.94 -11.12
N VAL A 340 -25.09 4.16 -12.07
CA VAL A 340 -25.80 2.89 -11.84
C VAL A 340 -24.90 1.72 -12.22
N LEU A 341 -24.89 0.66 -11.40
CA LEU A 341 -24.09 -0.54 -11.60
C LEU A 341 -24.47 -1.33 -12.86
N ARG A 342 -23.47 -1.83 -13.57
CA ARG A 342 -23.62 -2.80 -14.67
C ARG A 342 -23.02 -4.14 -14.32
N HIS A 343 -23.72 -5.22 -14.71
CA HIS A 343 -23.29 -6.61 -14.54
C HIS A 343 -22.91 -6.91 -13.09
N SER A 344 -23.78 -6.54 -12.18
CA SER A 344 -23.60 -6.72 -10.75
C SER A 344 -23.87 -8.16 -10.29
N SER A 345 -23.06 -8.67 -9.35
CA SER A 345 -23.20 -9.96 -8.69
C SER A 345 -23.04 -9.81 -7.18
N TYR A 346 -23.96 -10.35 -6.42
CA TYR A 346 -23.94 -10.35 -4.97
C TYR A 346 -22.84 -11.30 -4.46
N LEU A 347 -22.03 -10.83 -3.49
CA LEU A 347 -20.98 -11.61 -2.86
C LEU A 347 -21.29 -11.99 -1.41
N GLY A 348 -22.06 -11.16 -0.67
CA GLY A 348 -22.43 -11.45 0.70
C GLY A 348 -22.89 -10.20 1.47
N LEU A 349 -23.43 -10.40 2.69
CA LEU A 349 -23.73 -9.32 3.63
C LEU A 349 -22.48 -8.87 4.38
N ARG A 350 -22.36 -7.56 4.65
CA ARG A 350 -21.30 -6.97 5.45
C ARG A 350 -21.85 -6.55 6.82
N GLU A 351 -21.87 -7.49 7.76
CA GLU A 351 -22.33 -7.25 9.14
C GLU A 351 -21.35 -6.40 9.96
N ASP A 352 -20.12 -6.30 9.52
CA ASP A 352 -19.03 -5.52 10.12
C ASP A 352 -19.09 -4.03 9.74
N LYS A 353 -19.98 -3.62 8.82
CA LYS A 353 -20.00 -2.27 8.26
C LYS A 353 -21.32 -1.55 8.51
N LYS A 354 -21.22 -0.28 8.89
CA LYS A 354 -22.40 0.59 9.09
C LYS A 354 -22.87 1.18 7.74
N PRO A 355 -24.17 1.26 7.46
CA PRO A 355 -24.70 1.83 6.22
C PRO A 355 -24.20 3.24 5.92
N GLU A 356 -24.03 4.08 6.96
CA GLU A 356 -23.58 5.46 6.83
C GLU A 356 -22.13 5.58 6.32
N ALA A 357 -21.33 4.53 6.51
CA ALA A 357 -19.93 4.47 6.06
C ALA A 357 -19.78 3.98 4.60
N VAL A 358 -20.88 3.61 3.94
CA VAL A 358 -20.87 3.09 2.57
C VAL A 358 -20.89 4.26 1.58
N VAL A 359 -19.75 4.56 0.99
CA VAL A 359 -19.57 5.65 0.01
C VAL A 359 -19.01 5.09 -1.31
N VAL A 360 -19.16 5.84 -2.40
CA VAL A 360 -18.52 5.45 -3.69
C VAL A 360 -17.00 5.45 -3.51
N GLU A 361 -16.37 4.33 -3.83
CA GLU A 361 -14.91 4.27 -3.92
C GLU A 361 -14.46 4.85 -5.26
N THR A 362 -13.74 5.95 -5.24
CA THR A 362 -13.13 6.58 -6.42
C THR A 362 -11.65 6.20 -6.47
N GLU A 363 -11.18 5.79 -7.64
CA GLU A 363 -9.76 5.56 -7.88
C GLU A 363 -9.01 6.89 -7.80
N THR A 364 -7.94 6.92 -7.03
CA THR A 364 -7.03 8.06 -6.91
C THR A 364 -5.79 7.75 -7.77
N PRO A 365 -5.35 8.64 -8.66
CA PRO A 365 -4.11 8.44 -9.38
C PRO A 365 -2.94 8.21 -8.40
N VAL A 366 -2.10 7.21 -8.64
CA VAL A 366 -0.95 6.92 -7.76
C VAL A 366 -0.03 8.12 -7.63
N GLY A 367 0.12 8.93 -8.70
CA GLY A 367 0.87 10.17 -8.68
C GLY A 367 0.42 11.17 -7.60
N ASP A 368 -0.88 11.24 -7.33
CA ASP A 368 -1.46 12.14 -6.30
C ASP A 368 -1.18 11.65 -4.86
N LEU A 369 -0.90 10.35 -4.68
CA LEU A 369 -0.64 9.74 -3.37
C LEU A 369 0.86 9.61 -3.08
N THR A 370 1.67 9.53 -4.12
CA THR A 370 3.13 9.49 -4.00
C THR A 370 3.73 10.87 -3.80
N ALA A 371 2.94 11.92 -4.00
CA ALA A 371 3.31 13.24 -3.51
C ALA A 371 3.47 13.16 -1.99
N PRO A 372 4.68 13.37 -1.45
CA PRO A 372 4.86 13.36 -0.01
C PRO A 372 3.90 14.39 0.59
N ALA A 373 3.23 14.03 1.67
CA ALA A 373 2.71 15.01 2.62
C ALA A 373 3.93 15.66 3.32
N ALA A 374 4.80 16.25 2.54
CA ALA A 374 5.81 17.15 3.03
C ALA A 374 5.09 18.48 3.21
N THR A 375 4.84 18.83 4.42
CA THR A 375 4.78 20.23 4.80
C THR A 375 6.16 20.82 4.50
N SER A 376 6.42 21.06 3.21
CA SER A 376 7.56 21.87 2.80
C SER A 376 7.38 23.23 3.46
N THR A 377 8.32 23.60 4.31
CA THR A 377 8.38 24.93 4.90
C THR A 377 8.64 26.01 3.85
N VAL A 378 8.97 25.60 2.61
CA VAL A 378 9.31 26.49 1.50
C VAL A 378 8.05 27.02 0.82
N LYS A 379 7.77 28.30 1.00
CA LYS A 379 6.65 28.97 0.33
C LYS A 379 6.96 29.26 -1.12
N ILE A 380 6.28 28.58 -2.05
CA ILE A 380 6.38 28.84 -3.48
C ILE A 380 5.48 30.01 -3.87
N SER A 381 6.09 31.10 -4.33
CA SER A 381 5.39 32.28 -4.83
C SER A 381 5.15 32.21 -6.33
N ASN A 382 4.12 32.89 -6.82
CA ASN A 382 3.76 32.95 -8.25
C ASN A 382 3.57 31.55 -8.86
N ARG A 383 2.86 30.67 -8.17
CA ARG A 383 2.59 29.28 -8.60
C ARG A 383 1.98 29.20 -10.00
N GLU A 384 1.17 30.19 -10.40
CA GLU A 384 0.47 30.26 -11.69
C GLU A 384 1.38 30.66 -12.86
N ARG A 385 2.62 31.05 -12.60
CA ARG A 385 3.54 31.47 -13.66
C ARG A 385 3.85 30.26 -14.56
N VAL A 386 3.58 30.40 -15.85
CA VAL A 386 3.92 29.39 -16.86
C VAL A 386 5.46 29.36 -17.01
N ILE A 387 6.05 28.18 -16.82
CA ILE A 387 7.49 27.94 -16.98
C ILE A 387 7.78 27.26 -18.32
N PHE A 388 6.96 26.32 -18.75
CA PHE A 388 7.09 25.63 -20.03
C PHE A 388 5.85 25.95 -20.90
N PRO A 389 5.97 26.89 -21.86
CA PRO A 389 4.84 27.36 -22.67
C PRO A 389 4.20 26.27 -23.50
N GLU A 390 4.99 25.33 -24.05
CA GLU A 390 4.52 24.25 -24.93
C GLU A 390 3.48 23.36 -24.23
N GLY A 391 3.71 23.02 -22.96
CA GLY A 391 2.83 22.21 -22.12
C GLY A 391 1.94 23.02 -21.18
N LYS A 392 2.04 24.35 -21.20
CA LYS A 392 1.42 25.27 -20.23
C LYS A 392 1.70 24.91 -18.76
N LEU A 393 2.87 24.28 -18.50
CA LEU A 393 3.26 23.87 -17.16
C LEU A 393 3.66 25.07 -16.33
N THR A 394 3.09 25.16 -15.13
CA THR A 394 3.30 26.28 -14.22
C THR A 394 4.44 26.02 -13.22
N LYS A 395 4.90 27.07 -12.56
CA LYS A 395 5.88 26.98 -11.46
C LYS A 395 5.35 26.13 -10.30
N GLY A 396 4.05 26.20 -10.04
CA GLY A 396 3.38 25.36 -9.04
C GLY A 396 3.50 23.89 -9.37
N GLN A 397 3.15 23.50 -10.60
CA GLN A 397 3.27 22.10 -11.06
C GLN A 397 4.71 21.61 -11.09
N LEU A 398 5.67 22.46 -11.47
CA LEU A 398 7.09 22.13 -11.40
C LEU A 398 7.57 21.91 -9.95
N SER A 399 7.10 22.73 -9.02
CA SER A 399 7.37 22.56 -7.59
C SER A 399 6.78 21.24 -7.07
N ASP A 400 5.52 20.95 -7.40
CA ASP A 400 4.84 19.72 -6.98
C ASP A 400 5.55 18.48 -7.55
N TYR A 401 6.07 18.56 -8.79
CA TYR A 401 6.89 17.52 -9.39
C TYR A 401 8.20 17.28 -8.60
N TYR A 402 8.99 18.33 -8.33
CA TYR A 402 10.25 18.17 -7.59
C TYR A 402 10.02 17.75 -6.13
N GLU A 403 8.92 18.17 -5.52
CA GLU A 403 8.52 17.68 -4.21
C GLU A 403 8.21 16.17 -4.25
N ALA A 404 7.46 15.72 -5.25
CA ALA A 404 7.10 14.32 -5.42
C ALA A 404 8.30 13.40 -5.70
N VAL A 405 9.29 13.88 -6.49
CA VAL A 405 10.47 13.08 -6.84
C VAL A 405 11.66 13.27 -5.90
N ALA A 406 11.60 14.21 -4.94
CA ALA A 406 12.71 14.56 -4.07
C ALA A 406 13.37 13.36 -3.40
N GLU A 407 12.58 12.44 -2.85
CA GLU A 407 13.08 11.27 -2.14
C GLU A 407 13.71 10.22 -3.07
N ILE A 408 13.28 10.16 -4.33
CA ILE A 408 13.88 9.30 -5.36
C ILE A 408 15.13 9.97 -5.93
N MET A 409 15.11 11.28 -6.10
CA MET A 409 16.17 12.07 -6.71
C MET A 409 17.37 12.28 -5.79
N LEU A 410 17.14 12.62 -4.50
CA LEU A 410 18.20 13.00 -3.55
C LEU A 410 19.25 11.90 -3.29
N PRO A 411 18.94 10.60 -3.22
CA PRO A 411 19.96 9.56 -3.13
C PRO A 411 20.96 9.57 -4.29
N TRP A 412 20.56 10.07 -5.45
CA TRP A 412 21.36 10.13 -6.67
C TRP A 412 22.01 11.48 -6.92
N SER A 413 21.31 12.57 -6.67
CA SER A 413 21.76 13.94 -6.93
C SER A 413 22.12 14.74 -5.67
N GLY A 414 21.68 14.29 -4.50
CA GLY A 414 21.98 14.94 -3.23
C GLY A 414 23.43 14.78 -2.79
N SER A 415 23.91 15.71 -1.97
CA SER A 415 25.29 15.74 -1.46
C SER A 415 26.34 15.67 -2.58
N ARG A 416 26.05 16.34 -3.69
CA ARG A 416 26.95 16.52 -4.83
C ARG A 416 26.98 17.98 -5.23
N PRO A 417 28.14 18.51 -5.69
CA PRO A 417 28.15 19.82 -6.32
C PRO A 417 27.17 19.83 -7.50
N ILE A 418 26.36 20.88 -7.60
CA ILE A 418 25.35 21.01 -8.65
C ILE A 418 25.52 22.28 -9.45
N SER A 419 25.19 22.20 -10.74
CA SER A 419 24.95 23.35 -11.59
C SER A 419 23.45 23.42 -11.88
N LEU A 420 22.86 24.60 -11.74
CA LEU A 420 21.45 24.84 -11.92
C LEU A 420 21.19 25.54 -13.26
N VAL A 421 20.19 25.07 -14.02
CA VAL A 421 19.61 25.88 -15.10
C VAL A 421 18.45 26.66 -14.52
N ARG A 422 18.54 27.97 -14.51
CA ARG A 422 17.53 28.88 -13.95
C ARG A 422 16.86 29.68 -15.03
N CYS A 423 15.52 29.65 -15.05
CA CYS A 423 14.64 30.39 -15.96
C CYS A 423 13.58 31.13 -15.13
N PRO A 424 13.93 32.21 -14.40
CA PRO A 424 13.01 32.85 -13.43
C PRO A 424 11.73 33.42 -14.05
N GLN A 425 11.74 33.68 -15.35
CA GLN A 425 10.60 34.26 -16.10
C GLN A 425 9.92 33.26 -17.04
N GLY A 426 10.38 31.99 -17.07
CA GLY A 426 9.94 30.94 -17.98
C GLY A 426 11.01 30.57 -19.00
N ARG A 427 10.89 29.35 -19.59
CA ARG A 427 11.88 28.78 -20.52
C ARG A 427 11.97 29.55 -21.85
N ASP A 428 10.92 30.24 -22.25
CA ASP A 428 10.87 31.12 -23.41
C ASP A 428 11.62 32.45 -23.24
N LYS A 429 12.09 32.73 -22.02
CA LYS A 429 12.87 33.92 -21.67
C LYS A 429 14.33 33.56 -21.40
N LYS A 430 15.08 34.52 -20.87
CA LYS A 430 16.50 34.34 -20.56
C LYS A 430 16.70 33.32 -19.44
N CYS A 431 17.33 32.19 -19.76
CA CYS A 431 17.85 31.22 -18.83
C CYS A 431 19.36 31.38 -18.65
N PHE A 432 19.89 30.89 -17.52
CA PHE A 432 21.33 30.92 -17.25
C PHE A 432 21.76 29.79 -16.35
N PHE A 433 23.01 29.38 -16.46
CA PHE A 433 23.63 28.40 -15.55
C PHE A 433 24.13 29.10 -14.30
N GLN A 434 23.96 28.42 -13.15
CA GLN A 434 24.46 28.87 -11.88
C GLN A 434 25.06 27.70 -11.09
N LYS A 435 26.35 27.81 -10.71
CA LYS A 435 27.07 26.83 -9.88
C LYS A 435 27.48 27.38 -8.52
N HIS A 436 27.55 28.72 -8.41
CA HIS A 436 27.91 29.44 -7.20
C HIS A 436 26.74 30.26 -6.67
N ASP A 437 26.66 30.42 -5.36
CA ASP A 437 25.65 31.29 -4.76
C ASP A 437 26.19 32.72 -4.57
N ALA A 438 25.38 33.67 -4.96
CA ALA A 438 25.59 35.08 -4.66
C ALA A 438 24.82 35.50 -3.37
N GLY A 439 24.50 34.59 -2.47
CA GLY A 439 23.77 34.83 -1.22
C GLY A 439 22.25 34.91 -1.37
N SER A 440 21.68 34.27 -2.40
CA SER A 440 20.26 34.41 -2.74
C SER A 440 19.36 33.23 -2.35
N PHE A 441 19.95 32.07 -1.99
CA PHE A 441 19.19 30.84 -1.77
C PHE A 441 18.78 30.59 -0.30
N GLY A 442 19.39 31.26 0.66
CA GLY A 442 19.16 31.00 2.09
C GLY A 442 19.79 29.68 2.57
N ASP A 443 19.46 29.27 3.81
CA ASP A 443 20.13 28.18 4.52
C ASP A 443 19.79 26.78 4.01
N GLU A 444 18.72 26.63 3.24
CA GLU A 444 18.26 25.34 2.71
C GLU A 444 19.11 24.81 1.54
N VAL A 445 19.83 25.71 0.84
CA VAL A 445 20.79 25.37 -0.21
C VAL A 445 22.18 25.54 0.35
N LYS A 446 22.94 24.47 0.37
CA LYS A 446 24.23 24.39 1.04
C LYS A 446 25.40 24.63 0.08
N HIS A 447 26.58 24.80 0.64
CA HIS A 447 27.79 25.10 -0.11
C HIS A 447 28.93 24.16 0.28
N VAL A 448 29.73 23.77 -0.71
CA VAL A 448 31.00 23.09 -0.54
C VAL A 448 32.10 23.91 -1.20
N ALA A 449 33.19 24.16 -0.49
CA ALA A 449 34.34 24.86 -1.07
C ALA A 449 35.10 23.93 -2.00
N ILE A 450 35.27 24.33 -3.25
CA ILE A 450 36.00 23.57 -4.27
C ILE A 450 37.12 24.47 -4.83
N ARG A 451 38.32 23.90 -4.89
CA ARG A 451 39.48 24.59 -5.41
C ARG A 451 39.45 24.68 -6.93
N GLU A 452 39.36 25.88 -7.46
CA GLU A 452 39.41 26.17 -8.89
C GLU A 452 40.84 26.08 -9.44
N LYS A 453 40.96 26.00 -10.77
CA LYS A 453 42.25 25.87 -11.46
C LYS A 453 43.21 27.04 -11.23
N ASP A 454 42.69 28.22 -10.90
CA ASP A 454 43.45 29.43 -10.57
C ASP A 454 43.93 29.44 -9.11
N GLY A 455 43.59 28.41 -8.32
CA GLY A 455 44.04 28.23 -6.95
C GLY A 455 43.15 28.87 -5.89
N HIS A 456 42.04 29.48 -6.26
CA HIS A 456 41.02 30.00 -5.34
C HIS A 456 39.99 28.95 -4.99
N ASP A 457 39.45 28.99 -3.76
CA ASP A 457 38.34 28.15 -3.32
C ASP A 457 37.04 28.88 -3.58
N GLU A 458 36.14 28.25 -4.36
CA GLU A 458 34.83 28.81 -4.69
C GLU A 458 33.69 27.98 -4.06
N PRO A 459 32.61 28.63 -3.54
CA PRO A 459 31.48 27.95 -2.92
C PRO A 459 30.52 27.38 -3.98
N TYR A 460 30.61 26.07 -4.20
CA TYR A 460 29.69 25.38 -5.08
C TYR A 460 28.42 25.00 -4.35
N LEU A 461 27.28 25.13 -5.03
CA LEU A 461 25.96 24.75 -4.53
C LEU A 461 25.82 23.23 -4.40
N PHE A 462 25.14 22.79 -3.35
CA PHE A 462 24.58 21.44 -3.27
C PHE A 462 23.29 21.44 -2.46
N VAL A 463 22.48 20.40 -2.65
CA VAL A 463 21.24 20.14 -1.89
C VAL A 463 21.27 18.71 -1.35
N ASP A 464 20.70 18.50 -0.17
CA ASP A 464 20.58 17.20 0.47
C ASP A 464 19.20 16.99 1.12
N THR A 465 18.30 17.96 0.96
CA THR A 465 16.96 17.95 1.51
C THR A 465 15.92 18.31 0.45
N PRO A 466 14.66 17.84 0.58
CA PRO A 466 13.55 18.30 -0.25
C PRO A 466 13.37 19.82 -0.20
N ALA A 467 13.56 20.45 0.97
CA ALA A 467 13.46 21.90 1.12
C ALA A 467 14.51 22.63 0.28
N GLY A 468 15.75 22.10 0.20
CA GLY A 468 16.80 22.64 -0.66
C GLY A 468 16.41 22.59 -2.14
N LEU A 469 15.87 21.46 -2.63
CA LEU A 469 15.37 21.35 -4.00
C LEU A 469 14.27 22.38 -4.29
N LEU A 470 13.27 22.47 -3.41
CA LEU A 470 12.15 23.40 -3.57
C LEU A 470 12.57 24.87 -3.48
N THR A 471 13.59 25.18 -2.68
CA THR A 471 14.18 26.52 -2.64
C THR A 471 14.82 26.86 -3.99
N CYS A 472 15.52 25.92 -4.62
CA CYS A 472 16.03 26.12 -5.98
C CYS A 472 14.89 26.37 -6.98
N VAL A 473 13.81 25.60 -6.93
CA VAL A 473 12.63 25.79 -7.79
C VAL A 473 11.96 27.14 -7.51
N GLN A 474 11.85 27.54 -6.23
CA GLN A 474 11.34 28.87 -5.87
C GLN A 474 12.17 29.97 -6.53
N MET A 475 13.47 29.77 -6.67
CA MET A 475 14.39 30.71 -7.30
C MET A 475 14.48 30.57 -8.84
N GLY A 476 13.56 29.75 -9.43
CA GLY A 476 13.41 29.60 -10.88
C GLY A 476 14.29 28.54 -11.53
N THR A 477 14.80 27.59 -10.76
CA THR A 477 15.53 26.43 -11.29
C THR A 477 14.55 25.48 -12.00
N ILE A 478 14.94 25.02 -13.18
CA ILE A 478 14.19 24.03 -13.97
C ILE A 478 14.98 22.73 -14.19
N GLU A 479 16.32 22.76 -14.06
CA GLU A 479 17.19 21.59 -14.21
C GLU A 479 18.29 21.59 -13.14
N PHE A 480 18.64 20.38 -12.68
CA PHE A 480 19.70 20.13 -11.71
C PHE A 480 20.76 19.22 -12.35
N HIS A 481 21.98 19.72 -12.52
CA HIS A 481 23.10 19.00 -13.09
C HIS A 481 24.11 18.67 -11.97
N GLY A 482 24.03 17.43 -11.46
CA GLY A 482 24.92 16.95 -10.40
C GLY A 482 26.25 16.43 -10.93
N TRP A 483 27.33 16.65 -10.15
CA TRP A 483 28.63 16.07 -10.44
C TRP A 483 28.66 14.56 -10.24
N GLY A 484 29.59 13.89 -10.91
CA GLY A 484 29.90 12.47 -10.70
C GLY A 484 30.56 12.17 -9.36
N ALA A 485 31.00 13.20 -8.62
CA ALA A 485 31.63 13.10 -7.31
C ALA A 485 30.72 13.62 -6.20
N ARG A 486 30.94 13.15 -4.97
CA ARG A 486 30.24 13.62 -3.76
C ARG A 486 31.03 14.76 -3.09
N ILE A 487 30.34 15.53 -2.22
CA ILE A 487 30.93 16.63 -1.47
C ILE A 487 32.04 16.20 -0.49
N GLU A 488 32.01 14.93 -0.05
CA GLU A 488 32.99 14.36 0.86
C GLU A 488 34.35 14.14 0.19
N ASP A 489 34.39 13.92 -1.14
CA ASP A 489 35.63 13.79 -1.93
C ASP A 489 35.36 14.18 -3.39
N VAL A 490 35.43 15.45 -3.68
CA VAL A 490 35.09 16.00 -5.01
C VAL A 490 36.09 15.62 -6.10
N GLU A 491 37.28 15.15 -5.72
CA GLU A 491 38.33 14.70 -6.65
C GLU A 491 38.12 13.22 -7.10
N LYS A 492 37.20 12.49 -6.47
CA LYS A 492 36.91 11.12 -6.80
C LYS A 492 35.46 10.95 -7.26
N ALA A 493 35.31 10.67 -8.54
CA ALA A 493 34.01 10.30 -9.08
C ALA A 493 33.58 8.90 -8.57
N ASP A 494 32.36 8.79 -8.06
CA ASP A 494 31.71 7.53 -7.69
C ASP A 494 30.76 7.03 -8.80
N ARG A 495 30.57 7.84 -9.85
CA ARG A 495 29.84 7.46 -11.05
C ARG A 495 30.40 8.13 -12.31
N LEU A 496 30.19 7.44 -13.42
CA LEU A 496 30.39 7.96 -14.77
C LEU A 496 29.04 7.99 -15.50
N VAL A 497 28.81 9.06 -16.22
CA VAL A 497 27.63 9.19 -17.08
C VAL A 497 28.11 9.20 -18.53
N PHE A 498 27.57 8.29 -19.33
CA PHE A 498 27.78 8.24 -20.77
C PHE A 498 26.55 8.81 -21.45
N ASP A 499 26.71 9.89 -22.16
CA ASP A 499 25.69 10.47 -23.01
C ASP A 499 25.84 9.88 -24.40
N LEU A 500 24.76 9.29 -24.92
CA LEU A 500 24.76 8.58 -26.18
C LEU A 500 23.88 9.33 -27.18
N ASP A 501 24.46 10.34 -27.83
CA ASP A 501 23.80 11.12 -28.87
C ASP A 501 23.97 10.46 -30.24
N PRO A 502 22.87 10.05 -30.91
CA PRO A 502 22.95 9.49 -32.25
C PRO A 502 23.27 10.58 -33.28
N ASP A 503 24.17 10.27 -34.22
CA ASP A 503 24.43 11.12 -35.37
C ASP A 503 23.26 11.09 -36.38
N GLU A 504 23.22 12.05 -37.29
CA GLU A 504 22.20 12.10 -38.32
C GLU A 504 22.14 10.80 -39.12
N GLY A 505 20.93 10.21 -39.20
CA GLY A 505 20.70 8.96 -39.93
C GLY A 505 20.76 7.68 -39.10
N LEU A 506 21.12 7.77 -37.79
CA LEU A 506 21.02 6.65 -36.87
C LEU A 506 19.63 6.59 -36.24
N GLU A 507 19.16 5.37 -35.99
CA GLU A 507 17.87 5.14 -35.34
C GLU A 507 18.07 4.86 -33.85
N PHE A 508 17.03 5.02 -33.03
CA PHE A 508 17.08 4.74 -31.58
C PHE A 508 17.57 3.32 -31.24
N LYS A 509 17.32 2.34 -32.12
CA LYS A 509 17.86 0.99 -31.97
C LYS A 509 19.40 0.92 -31.96
N ASP A 510 20.07 1.85 -32.65
CA ASP A 510 21.51 1.93 -32.72
C ASP A 510 22.07 2.48 -31.39
N VAL A 511 21.37 3.43 -30.78
CA VAL A 511 21.66 3.92 -29.42
C VAL A 511 21.52 2.81 -28.39
N VAL A 512 20.43 2.01 -28.47
CA VAL A 512 20.22 0.85 -27.59
C VAL A 512 21.35 -0.17 -27.73
N SER A 513 21.80 -0.44 -28.98
CA SER A 513 22.91 -1.34 -29.24
C SER A 513 24.22 -0.82 -28.67
N ALA A 514 24.48 0.47 -28.75
CA ALA A 514 25.65 1.11 -28.15
C ALA A 514 25.63 1.03 -26.61
N ALA A 515 24.45 1.22 -26.00
CA ALA A 515 24.28 1.09 -24.55
C ALA A 515 24.59 -0.34 -24.06
N PHE A 516 24.07 -1.37 -24.75
CA PHE A 516 24.40 -2.76 -24.44
C PHE A 516 25.88 -3.08 -24.65
N HIS A 517 26.51 -2.53 -25.70
CA HIS A 517 27.94 -2.72 -25.92
C HIS A 517 28.78 -2.10 -24.77
N LEU A 518 28.41 -0.90 -24.30
CA LEU A 518 29.03 -0.30 -23.11
C LEU A 518 28.86 -1.18 -21.88
N GLN A 519 27.68 -1.75 -21.66
CA GLN A 519 27.42 -2.66 -20.55
C GLN A 519 28.34 -3.90 -20.61
N ASP A 520 28.50 -4.49 -21.80
CA ASP A 520 29.37 -5.65 -22.02
C ASP A 520 30.85 -5.33 -21.77
N VAL A 521 31.28 -4.12 -22.08
CA VAL A 521 32.66 -3.65 -21.84
C VAL A 521 32.90 -3.35 -20.36
N LEU A 522 31.96 -2.68 -19.69
CA LEU A 522 32.12 -2.20 -18.31
C LEU A 522 31.89 -3.29 -17.27
N GLY A 523 31.01 -4.26 -17.54
CA GLY A 523 30.69 -5.35 -16.63
C GLY A 523 31.90 -6.16 -16.17
N PRO A 524 32.79 -6.63 -17.08
CA PRO A 524 34.03 -7.35 -16.71
C PRO A 524 35.01 -6.50 -15.89
N MET A 525 34.92 -5.17 -15.93
CA MET A 525 35.73 -4.27 -15.12
C MET A 525 35.18 -4.09 -13.69
N GLY A 526 34.07 -4.76 -13.36
CA GLY A 526 33.39 -4.64 -12.07
C GLY A 526 32.55 -3.37 -11.90
N LEU A 527 32.26 -2.65 -12.99
CA LEU A 527 31.41 -1.47 -12.99
C LEU A 527 29.96 -1.87 -13.22
N ALA A 528 29.09 -1.51 -12.27
CA ALA A 528 27.65 -1.69 -12.42
C ALA A 528 27.10 -0.63 -13.39
N THR A 529 26.31 -1.09 -14.37
CA THR A 529 25.62 -0.22 -15.34
C THR A 529 24.11 -0.27 -15.11
N PHE A 530 23.46 0.88 -15.19
CA PHE A 530 22.03 1.04 -14.91
C PHE A 530 21.33 1.61 -16.14
#